data_c3fa842070f41f1b6db7c7dab206688e
#
_entry.id   c3fa842070f41f1b6db7c7dab206688e
#
_cell.length_a   1.000
_cell.length_b   1.000
_cell.length_c   1.000
_cell.angle_alpha   90.00
_cell.angle_beta   90.00
_cell.angle_gamma   90.00
#
_symmetry.space_group_name_H-M   'P 1'
#
loop_
_entity.id
_entity.type
_entity.pdbx_description
1 polymer ?
#
loop_
_entity_poly.entity_id
_entity_poly.type
_entity_poly.pdbx_seq_one_letter_code
_entity_poly.pdbx_strand_id
1 'polypeptide(L)'
;MLFSTITTALLFAASATAAALPLPGKPQTYTPARNLKSLAKLFPQSTLASPDSLGLDLKYVVLGIGTQNYTCSKPDDSVAPGTTGAYATLYDIGTKLNNDKMARWKIGSISPLALSLSEWAPQVVDMSLKSQGYEHIAGHHFFADVSGTNTPTFAFDRLSAPFPMTQVAKIANVDAPAHACPGKNGLPAVQWLYLQHRTGITQGGIDTVYRVETAGGNKAATCKGMPASWEVKYAAQYWVYGPKQ
;
A
#
# COMPACT_ATOMS: atom_id res chain seq x y z
N MET A 1 -73.51 0.76 49.37
CA MET A 1 -73.00 1.93 48.64
C MET A 1 -71.80 1.44 47.90
N LEU A 2 -71.97 1.15 46.59
CA LEU A 2 -70.88 0.75 45.70
C LEU A 2 -70.40 1.99 44.90
N PHE A 3 -69.18 2.38 45.05
CA PHE A 3 -68.53 3.36 44.16
C PHE A 3 -67.77 2.63 43.02
N SER A 4 -68.29 2.85 41.80
CA SER A 4 -67.67 2.37 40.57
C SER A 4 -66.71 3.44 40.08
N THR A 5 -65.41 3.14 40.05
CA THR A 5 -64.37 4.00 39.44
C THR A 5 -64.19 3.60 37.99
N ILE A 6 -64.55 4.51 37.09
CA ILE A 6 -64.30 4.37 35.64
C ILE A 6 -62.90 4.86 35.37
N THR A 7 -62.00 3.95 34.95
CA THR A 7 -60.66 4.27 34.52
C THR A 7 -60.69 4.50 33.02
N THR A 8 -60.52 5.76 32.60
CA THR A 8 -60.36 6.12 31.16
C THR A 8 -58.94 5.90 30.71
N ALA A 9 -58.67 4.92 29.83
CA ALA A 9 -57.42 4.69 29.21
C ALA A 9 -57.26 5.60 27.97
N LEU A 10 -56.33 6.54 28.01
CA LEU A 10 -55.91 7.31 26.82
C LEU A 10 -54.93 6.49 25.98
N LEU A 11 -55.35 6.08 24.79
CA LEU A 11 -54.46 5.52 23.77
C LEU A 11 -53.73 6.65 23.04
N PHE A 12 -52.40 6.78 23.26
CA PHE A 12 -51.54 7.61 22.42
C PHE A 12 -51.16 6.80 21.18
N ALA A 13 -51.68 7.17 20.01
CA ALA A 13 -51.21 6.68 18.72
C ALA A 13 -49.91 7.38 18.37
N ALA A 14 -48.77 6.70 18.55
CA ALA A 14 -47.46 7.18 18.06
C ALA A 14 -47.39 6.95 16.55
N SER A 15 -47.48 8.03 15.77
CA SER A 15 -47.23 8.01 14.33
C SER A 15 -45.72 7.87 14.11
N ALA A 16 -45.24 6.67 13.81
CA ALA A 16 -43.86 6.45 13.36
C ALA A 16 -43.72 6.93 11.92
N THR A 17 -43.18 8.13 11.73
CA THR A 17 -42.67 8.56 10.41
C THR A 17 -41.44 7.77 10.08
N ALA A 18 -41.55 6.76 9.22
CA ALA A 18 -40.39 6.07 8.65
C ALA A 18 -39.63 7.07 7.76
N ALA A 19 -38.49 7.58 8.27
CA ALA A 19 -37.53 8.29 7.45
C ALA A 19 -36.99 7.30 6.41
N ALA A 20 -37.28 7.53 5.14
CA ALA A 20 -36.70 6.75 4.06
C ALA A 20 -35.16 6.90 4.10
N LEU A 21 -34.47 5.78 4.37
CA LEU A 21 -33.02 5.73 4.25
C LEU A 21 -32.66 6.10 2.80
N PRO A 22 -31.67 6.98 2.58
CA PRO A 22 -31.22 7.28 1.24
C PRO A 22 -30.78 5.98 0.56
N LEU A 23 -31.30 5.71 -0.63
CA LEU A 23 -30.84 4.60 -1.46
C LEU A 23 -29.33 4.67 -1.61
N PRO A 24 -28.59 3.54 -1.48
CA PRO A 24 -27.16 3.54 -1.71
C PRO A 24 -26.89 4.08 -3.12
N GLY A 25 -26.23 5.23 -3.19
CA GLY A 25 -25.78 5.81 -4.47
C GLY A 25 -24.96 4.76 -5.22
N LYS A 26 -25.02 4.76 -6.56
CA LYS A 26 -24.15 3.91 -7.39
C LYS A 26 -22.73 4.03 -6.84
N PRO A 27 -21.96 2.92 -6.68
CA PRO A 27 -20.58 2.98 -6.26
C PRO A 27 -19.85 3.99 -7.14
N GLN A 28 -19.37 5.06 -6.54
CA GLN A 28 -18.63 6.08 -7.28
C GLN A 28 -17.29 5.43 -7.64
N THR A 29 -17.08 5.15 -8.95
CA THR A 29 -15.84 4.58 -9.43
C THR A 29 -14.70 5.57 -9.18
N TYR A 30 -13.80 5.22 -8.29
CA TYR A 30 -12.63 6.03 -8.02
C TYR A 30 -11.71 6.08 -9.25
N THR A 31 -11.24 7.27 -9.59
CA THR A 31 -10.30 7.47 -10.69
C THR A 31 -9.10 8.27 -10.18
N PRO A 32 -7.89 7.67 -10.14
CA PRO A 32 -6.68 8.38 -9.78
C PRO A 32 -6.37 9.55 -10.70
N ALA A 33 -5.60 10.52 -10.20
CA ALA A 33 -5.13 11.64 -11.01
C ALA A 33 -4.25 11.14 -12.17
N ARG A 34 -4.55 11.60 -13.37
CA ARG A 34 -3.81 11.21 -14.60
C ARG A 34 -2.52 12.02 -14.83
N ASN A 35 -2.45 13.23 -14.28
CA ASN A 35 -1.30 14.11 -14.44
C ASN A 35 -0.61 14.30 -13.08
N LEU A 36 0.51 13.63 -12.89
CA LEU A 36 1.33 13.67 -11.69
C LEU A 36 2.66 14.42 -11.89
N LYS A 37 2.76 15.30 -12.90
CA LYS A 37 4.01 16.02 -13.24
C LYS A 37 4.58 16.85 -12.09
N SER A 38 3.72 17.44 -11.25
CA SER A 38 4.17 18.20 -10.08
C SER A 38 4.78 17.29 -9.03
N LEU A 39 4.16 16.13 -8.78
CA LEU A 39 4.63 15.15 -7.83
C LEU A 39 5.90 14.44 -8.32
N ALA A 40 6.03 14.16 -9.61
CA ALA A 40 7.23 13.53 -10.20
C ALA A 40 8.52 14.26 -9.86
N LYS A 41 8.48 15.60 -9.73
CA LYS A 41 9.63 16.44 -9.33
C LYS A 41 10.06 16.22 -7.88
N LEU A 42 9.25 15.56 -7.09
CA LEU A 42 9.50 15.25 -5.68
C LEU A 42 9.95 13.80 -5.47
N PHE A 43 10.29 13.07 -6.55
CA PHE A 43 10.80 11.71 -6.43
C PHE A 43 11.97 11.65 -5.44
N PRO A 44 11.95 10.73 -4.45
CA PRO A 44 12.99 10.61 -3.44
C PRO A 44 14.39 10.36 -4.05
N GLN A 45 15.37 11.15 -3.62
CA GLN A 45 16.73 11.09 -4.16
C GLN A 45 17.47 9.85 -3.65
N SER A 46 18.17 9.16 -4.56
CA SER A 46 19.02 8.02 -4.27
C SER A 46 20.06 7.85 -5.38
N THR A 47 20.90 6.83 -5.27
CA THR A 47 21.85 6.44 -6.34
C THR A 47 21.23 5.51 -7.39
N LEU A 48 19.92 5.18 -7.28
CA LEU A 48 19.20 4.48 -8.34
C LEU A 48 19.08 5.38 -9.58
N ALA A 49 19.02 4.76 -10.76
CA ALA A 49 18.77 5.51 -11.99
C ALA A 49 17.50 6.36 -11.86
N SER A 50 17.60 7.65 -12.14
CA SER A 50 16.48 8.58 -12.04
C SER A 50 15.40 8.27 -13.10
N PRO A 51 14.11 8.27 -12.74
CA PRO A 51 13.03 8.12 -13.73
C PRO A 51 13.13 9.14 -14.88
N ASP A 52 13.54 10.37 -14.58
CA ASP A 52 13.71 11.43 -15.59
C ASP A 52 14.81 11.08 -16.60
N SER A 53 15.95 10.53 -16.14
CA SER A 53 17.05 10.11 -17.01
C SER A 53 16.65 8.94 -17.93
N LEU A 54 15.66 8.15 -17.51
CA LEU A 54 15.12 7.03 -18.27
C LEU A 54 13.97 7.42 -19.19
N GLY A 55 13.57 8.71 -19.20
CA GLY A 55 12.47 9.18 -20.03
C GLY A 55 11.10 8.61 -19.63
N LEU A 56 10.85 8.40 -18.36
CA LEU A 56 9.61 7.81 -17.84
C LEU A 56 8.63 8.87 -17.37
N ASP A 57 7.33 8.56 -17.52
CA ASP A 57 6.23 9.36 -16.97
C ASP A 57 5.66 8.68 -15.73
N LEU A 58 5.47 9.45 -14.65
CA LEU A 58 4.84 8.98 -13.42
C LEU A 58 3.34 8.74 -13.67
N LYS A 59 2.89 7.52 -13.43
CA LYS A 59 1.49 7.09 -13.60
C LYS A 59 0.75 6.96 -12.26
N TYR A 60 1.40 6.42 -11.22
CA TYR A 60 0.83 6.27 -9.89
C TYR A 60 1.88 6.45 -8.81
N VAL A 61 1.47 6.94 -7.64
CA VAL A 61 2.22 6.80 -6.39
C VAL A 61 1.30 6.17 -5.37
N VAL A 62 1.66 4.99 -4.92
CA VAL A 62 0.84 4.24 -3.96
C VAL A 62 1.63 3.88 -2.73
N LEU A 63 0.96 3.88 -1.58
CA LEU A 63 1.47 3.37 -0.32
C LEU A 63 1.11 1.89 -0.21
N GLY A 64 2.10 1.02 -0.19
CA GLY A 64 1.92 -0.39 0.12
C GLY A 64 2.06 -0.63 1.61
N ILE A 65 1.07 -1.29 2.20
CA ILE A 65 1.07 -1.73 3.59
C ILE A 65 0.82 -3.23 3.63
N GLY A 66 1.74 -3.98 4.23
CA GLY A 66 1.64 -5.44 4.23
C GLY A 66 2.82 -6.15 4.89
N THR A 67 3.20 -7.30 4.35
CA THR A 67 4.26 -8.15 4.89
C THR A 67 5.28 -8.56 3.82
N GLN A 68 6.53 -8.70 4.26
CA GLN A 68 7.59 -9.41 3.53
C GLN A 68 7.68 -10.83 4.09
N ASN A 69 7.79 -11.83 3.21
CA ASN A 69 7.73 -13.23 3.57
C ASN A 69 9.11 -13.88 3.45
N TYR A 70 9.51 -14.57 4.49
CA TYR A 70 10.83 -15.17 4.62
C TYR A 70 10.75 -16.63 5.01
N THR A 71 11.79 -17.40 4.62
CA THR A 71 11.91 -18.82 4.96
C THR A 71 13.34 -19.19 5.35
N CYS A 72 13.44 -20.21 6.19
CA CYS A 72 14.69 -20.87 6.55
C CYS A 72 14.55 -22.36 6.31
N SER A 73 15.41 -22.93 5.47
CA SER A 73 15.47 -24.39 5.25
C SER A 73 16.08 -25.13 6.45
N LYS A 74 16.94 -24.46 7.21
CA LYS A 74 17.58 -24.99 8.43
C LYS A 74 17.78 -23.85 9.42
N PRO A 75 17.61 -24.08 10.74
CA PRO A 75 17.91 -23.11 11.79
C PRO A 75 19.42 -23.01 12.03
N ASP A 76 20.15 -22.48 11.04
CA ASP A 76 21.61 -22.45 10.98
C ASP A 76 22.10 -21.00 10.94
N ASP A 77 23.15 -20.67 11.65
CA ASP A 77 23.74 -19.34 11.69
C ASP A 77 24.60 -19.00 10.46
N SER A 78 24.97 -19.99 9.65
CA SER A 78 25.66 -19.82 8.38
C SER A 78 24.73 -19.55 7.20
N VAL A 79 23.40 -19.75 7.36
CA VAL A 79 22.42 -19.64 6.27
C VAL A 79 21.63 -18.36 6.41
N ALA A 80 21.62 -17.53 5.35
CA ALA A 80 20.75 -16.36 5.27
C ALA A 80 19.30 -16.78 4.94
N PRO A 81 18.29 -16.13 5.54
CA PRO A 81 16.89 -16.39 5.19
C PRO A 81 16.58 -16.12 3.72
N GLY A 82 15.83 -17.03 3.09
CA GLY A 82 15.27 -16.83 1.75
C GLY A 82 14.14 -15.80 1.78
N THR A 83 13.95 -15.08 0.68
CA THR A 83 12.79 -14.22 0.46
C THR A 83 11.81 -14.97 -0.44
N THR A 84 10.59 -15.20 0.03
CA THR A 84 9.58 -15.98 -0.70
C THR A 84 8.47 -15.14 -1.28
N GLY A 85 8.48 -13.83 -1.02
CA GLY A 85 7.50 -12.92 -1.58
C GLY A 85 7.15 -11.78 -0.64
N ALA A 86 6.09 -11.09 -1.01
CA ALA A 86 5.46 -10.05 -0.24
C ALA A 86 3.96 -10.02 -0.57
N TYR A 87 3.18 -9.48 0.33
CA TYR A 87 1.81 -9.07 0.04
C TYR A 87 1.57 -7.69 0.63
N ALA A 88 0.96 -6.79 -0.16
CA ALA A 88 0.57 -5.47 0.33
C ALA A 88 -0.70 -4.97 -0.36
N THR A 89 -1.55 -4.29 0.42
CA THR A 89 -2.61 -3.43 -0.11
C THR A 89 -2.01 -2.10 -0.55
N LEU A 90 -2.37 -1.63 -1.74
CA LEU A 90 -1.88 -0.41 -2.36
C LEU A 90 -2.91 0.70 -2.25
N TYR A 91 -2.62 1.73 -1.46
CA TYR A 91 -3.47 2.92 -1.29
C TYR A 91 -2.96 4.06 -2.18
N ASP A 92 -3.84 4.70 -2.96
CA ASP A 92 -3.44 5.86 -3.76
C ASP A 92 -3.15 7.07 -2.86
N ILE A 93 -1.88 7.46 -2.81
CA ILE A 93 -1.43 8.68 -2.17
C ILE A 93 -1.07 9.76 -3.19
N GLY A 94 -0.81 9.35 -4.44
CA GLY A 94 -0.34 10.22 -5.50
C GLY A 94 -1.34 11.29 -5.89
N THR A 95 -2.61 10.92 -6.01
CA THR A 95 -3.70 11.85 -6.36
C THR A 95 -3.78 13.03 -5.37
N LYS A 96 -3.69 12.73 -4.08
CA LYS A 96 -3.74 13.77 -3.03
C LYS A 96 -2.45 14.58 -2.98
N LEU A 97 -1.29 13.90 -2.96
CA LEU A 97 0.02 14.55 -2.86
C LEU A 97 0.31 15.49 -4.04
N ASN A 98 -0.13 15.15 -5.24
CA ASN A 98 0.11 15.99 -6.43
C ASN A 98 -0.47 17.41 -6.31
N ASN A 99 -1.51 17.57 -5.50
CA ASN A 99 -2.17 18.85 -5.24
C ASN A 99 -1.85 19.42 -3.84
N ASP A 100 -0.98 18.78 -3.09
CA ASP A 100 -0.63 19.19 -1.73
C ASP A 100 0.65 20.04 -1.72
N LYS A 101 0.54 21.29 -1.33
CA LYS A 101 1.71 22.20 -1.19
C LYS A 101 2.74 21.70 -0.19
N MET A 102 2.32 20.84 0.75
CA MET A 102 3.19 20.25 1.79
C MET A 102 3.73 18.87 1.40
N ALA A 103 3.49 18.37 0.16
CA ALA A 103 3.87 17.03 -0.29
C ALA A 103 5.36 16.71 -0.01
N ARG A 104 6.26 17.67 -0.26
CA ARG A 104 7.71 17.51 -0.04
C ARG A 104 8.05 17.07 1.39
N TRP A 105 7.35 17.60 2.38
CA TRP A 105 7.59 17.28 3.80
C TRP A 105 6.82 16.05 4.26
N LYS A 106 5.72 15.70 3.58
CA LYS A 106 4.90 14.55 3.93
C LYS A 106 5.47 13.23 3.40
N ILE A 107 6.08 13.23 2.21
CA ILE A 107 6.57 12.00 1.53
C ILE A 107 7.37 11.14 2.51
N GLY A 108 8.39 11.65 3.18
CA GLY A 108 9.24 10.86 4.07
C GLY A 108 8.56 10.36 5.35
N SER A 109 7.38 10.86 5.72
CA SER A 109 6.68 10.49 6.96
C SER A 109 5.54 9.49 6.76
N ILE A 110 5.06 9.30 5.54
CA ILE A 110 3.85 8.49 5.26
C ILE A 110 4.08 7.02 5.61
N SER A 111 5.15 6.40 5.09
CA SER A 111 5.43 4.97 5.35
C SER A 111 5.76 4.66 6.81
N PRO A 112 6.60 5.46 7.51
CA PRO A 112 6.82 5.28 8.94
C PRO A 112 5.54 5.34 9.77
N LEU A 113 4.67 6.32 9.51
CA LEU A 113 3.40 6.45 10.21
C LEU A 113 2.48 5.26 9.94
N ALA A 114 2.35 4.85 8.68
CA ALA A 114 1.52 3.72 8.29
C ALA A 114 2.01 2.41 8.94
N LEU A 115 3.33 2.15 8.94
CA LEU A 115 3.89 0.99 9.63
C LEU A 115 3.56 1.03 11.13
N SER A 116 3.85 2.14 11.79
CA SER A 116 3.57 2.29 13.23
C SER A 116 2.11 2.01 13.57
N LEU A 117 1.18 2.57 12.82
CA LEU A 117 -0.25 2.35 13.03
C LEU A 117 -0.69 0.91 12.71
N SER A 118 -0.09 0.27 11.71
CA SER A 118 -0.39 -1.13 11.36
C SER A 118 -0.03 -2.12 12.46
N GLU A 119 0.85 -1.74 13.40
CA GLU A 119 1.21 -2.55 14.55
C GLU A 119 0.09 -2.62 15.61
N TRP A 120 -0.82 -1.65 15.60
CA TRP A 120 -1.94 -1.60 16.56
C TRP A 120 -3.16 -2.36 16.05
N ALA A 121 -3.80 -1.87 15.00
CA ALA A 121 -4.95 -2.51 14.40
C ALA A 121 -5.20 -1.96 12.97
N PRO A 122 -5.73 -2.79 12.04
CA PRO A 122 -6.06 -2.34 10.69
C PRO A 122 -6.98 -1.12 10.67
N GLN A 123 -7.97 -1.06 11.58
CA GLN A 123 -8.93 0.06 11.65
C GLN A 123 -8.25 1.40 11.96
N VAL A 124 -7.16 1.39 12.74
CA VAL A 124 -6.39 2.61 13.05
C VAL A 124 -5.68 3.12 11.80
N VAL A 125 -5.15 2.21 10.98
CA VAL A 125 -4.55 2.55 9.68
C VAL A 125 -5.61 3.20 8.78
N ASP A 126 -6.75 2.55 8.60
CA ASP A 126 -7.83 3.02 7.74
C ASP A 126 -8.33 4.41 8.16
N MET A 127 -8.54 4.64 9.46
CA MET A 127 -8.93 5.95 9.99
C MET A 127 -7.87 7.01 9.69
N SER A 128 -6.59 6.69 9.88
CA SER A 128 -5.49 7.61 9.60
C SER A 128 -5.38 7.93 8.12
N LEU A 129 -5.46 6.93 7.25
CA LEU A 129 -5.42 7.12 5.79
C LEU A 129 -6.61 7.97 5.33
N LYS A 130 -7.81 7.71 5.83
CA LYS A 130 -9.01 8.50 5.54
C LYS A 130 -8.87 9.95 5.97
N SER A 131 -8.34 10.20 7.17
CA SER A 131 -8.13 11.57 7.66
C SER A 131 -7.13 12.37 6.81
N GLN A 132 -6.23 11.69 6.10
CA GLN A 132 -5.24 12.28 5.21
C GLN A 132 -5.71 12.33 3.75
N GLY A 133 -6.85 11.73 3.42
CA GLY A 133 -7.39 11.62 2.06
C GLY A 133 -6.69 10.56 1.21
N TYR A 134 -6.19 9.48 1.83
CA TYR A 134 -5.50 8.35 1.20
C TYR A 134 -6.32 7.04 1.31
N GLU A 135 -7.62 7.12 1.55
CA GLU A 135 -8.49 5.97 1.80
C GLU A 135 -8.75 5.08 0.58
N HIS A 136 -8.39 5.54 -0.62
CA HIS A 136 -8.71 4.82 -1.85
C HIS A 136 -7.68 3.71 -2.13
N ILE A 137 -8.13 2.47 -2.04
CA ILE A 137 -7.35 1.30 -2.44
C ILE A 137 -7.30 1.28 -3.97
N ALA A 138 -6.09 1.33 -4.54
CA ALA A 138 -5.86 1.22 -5.97
C ALA A 138 -5.69 -0.24 -6.41
N GLY A 139 -5.15 -1.11 -5.54
CA GLY A 139 -4.91 -2.51 -5.87
C GLY A 139 -4.03 -3.24 -4.87
N HIS A 140 -3.30 -4.25 -5.36
CA HIS A 140 -2.45 -5.11 -4.54
C HIS A 140 -1.07 -5.34 -5.17
N HIS A 141 -0.09 -5.53 -4.29
CA HIS A 141 1.22 -6.08 -4.63
C HIS A 141 1.33 -7.48 -4.05
N PHE A 142 1.71 -8.42 -4.89
CA PHE A 142 1.90 -9.82 -4.52
C PHE A 142 2.95 -10.46 -5.44
N PHE A 143 3.26 -11.72 -5.18
CA PHE A 143 4.13 -12.51 -6.06
C PHE A 143 3.31 -13.57 -6.79
N ALA A 144 3.47 -13.66 -8.10
CA ALA A 144 2.83 -14.64 -8.95
C ALA A 144 3.89 -15.59 -9.55
N ASP A 145 3.52 -16.85 -9.74
CA ASP A 145 4.34 -17.76 -10.53
C ASP A 145 4.23 -17.38 -12.01
N VAL A 146 5.37 -17.09 -12.62
CA VAL A 146 5.49 -16.85 -14.07
C VAL A 146 6.53 -17.81 -14.60
N SER A 147 6.06 -18.89 -15.23
CA SER A 147 6.91 -19.93 -15.80
C SER A 147 7.92 -20.51 -14.78
N GLY A 148 7.46 -20.81 -13.58
CA GLY A 148 8.29 -21.36 -12.49
C GLY A 148 9.11 -20.30 -11.72
N THR A 149 8.93 -19.02 -12.03
CA THR A 149 9.63 -17.92 -11.34
C THR A 149 8.64 -17.12 -10.49
N ASN A 150 8.94 -17.00 -9.19
CA ASN A 150 8.17 -16.20 -8.27
C ASN A 150 8.39 -14.70 -8.54
N THR A 151 7.45 -14.07 -9.23
CA THR A 151 7.60 -12.76 -9.87
C THR A 151 6.79 -11.68 -9.15
N PRO A 152 7.43 -10.57 -8.73
CA PRO A 152 6.73 -9.42 -8.15
C PRO A 152 5.70 -8.86 -9.13
N THR A 153 4.45 -8.77 -8.68
CA THR A 153 3.30 -8.31 -9.46
C THR A 153 2.66 -7.12 -8.78
N PHE A 154 2.39 -6.08 -9.55
CA PHE A 154 1.62 -4.91 -9.13
C PHE A 154 0.34 -4.87 -9.96
N ALA A 155 -0.80 -5.15 -9.34
CA ALA A 155 -2.11 -5.13 -9.96
C ALA A 155 -2.96 -4.00 -9.38
N PHE A 156 -3.44 -3.11 -10.23
CA PHE A 156 -4.34 -2.02 -9.84
C PHE A 156 -5.80 -2.49 -9.93
N ASP A 157 -6.06 -3.66 -9.39
CA ASP A 157 -7.29 -4.46 -9.52
C ASP A 157 -8.52 -3.87 -8.79
N ARG A 158 -8.35 -2.73 -8.13
CA ARG A 158 -9.45 -1.94 -7.55
C ARG A 158 -9.85 -0.76 -8.44
N LEU A 159 -9.14 -0.53 -9.54
CA LEU A 159 -9.53 0.42 -10.57
C LEU A 159 -10.44 -0.24 -11.62
N SER A 160 -11.03 0.59 -12.48
CA SER A 160 -11.89 0.09 -13.57
C SER A 160 -11.13 -0.80 -14.55
N ALA A 161 -11.75 -1.89 -14.97
CA ALA A 161 -11.19 -2.77 -16.00
C ALA A 161 -11.21 -2.11 -17.40
N PRO A 162 -10.20 -2.39 -18.25
CA PRO A 162 -9.01 -3.18 -17.96
C PRO A 162 -8.05 -2.42 -17.06
N PHE A 163 -7.77 -2.97 -15.88
CA PHE A 163 -6.92 -2.31 -14.90
C PHE A 163 -5.43 -2.44 -15.24
N PRO A 164 -4.60 -1.45 -14.88
CA PRO A 164 -3.16 -1.52 -15.04
C PRO A 164 -2.55 -2.65 -14.19
N MET A 165 -1.60 -3.37 -14.78
CA MET A 165 -0.89 -4.44 -14.10
C MET A 165 0.50 -4.60 -14.71
N THR A 166 1.50 -4.87 -13.88
CA THR A 166 2.85 -5.18 -14.37
C THR A 166 3.54 -6.21 -13.49
N GLN A 167 4.23 -7.15 -14.14
CA GLN A 167 5.12 -8.11 -13.55
C GLN A 167 6.56 -7.65 -13.80
N VAL A 168 7.35 -7.53 -12.72
CA VAL A 168 8.64 -6.85 -12.77
C VAL A 168 9.75 -7.71 -12.19
N ALA A 169 10.97 -7.41 -12.60
CA ALA A 169 12.20 -7.96 -12.02
C ALA A 169 13.04 -6.85 -11.39
N LYS A 170 13.82 -7.19 -10.38
CA LYS A 170 14.77 -6.26 -9.75
C LYS A 170 15.92 -5.95 -10.71
N ILE A 171 16.11 -4.69 -11.03
CA ILE A 171 17.21 -4.18 -11.85
C ILE A 171 18.36 -3.67 -10.97
N ALA A 172 18.01 -2.88 -9.94
CA ALA A 172 18.97 -2.31 -9.00
C ALA A 172 18.34 -2.15 -7.61
N ASN A 173 19.20 -2.03 -6.61
CA ASN A 173 18.81 -1.73 -5.25
C ASN A 173 19.87 -0.87 -4.55
N VAL A 174 19.43 -0.13 -3.55
CA VAL A 174 20.27 0.60 -2.59
C VAL A 174 19.68 0.39 -1.19
N ASP A 175 20.52 0.49 -0.18
CA ASP A 175 20.03 0.44 1.18
C ASP A 175 19.10 1.63 1.46
N ALA A 176 18.09 1.40 2.29
CA ALA A 176 17.25 2.48 2.78
C ALA A 176 18.13 3.50 3.54
N PRO A 177 17.79 4.79 3.52
CA PRO A 177 18.51 5.78 4.31
C PRO A 177 18.64 5.37 5.78
N ALA A 178 19.76 5.69 6.43
CA ALA A 178 20.02 5.29 7.82
C ALA A 178 18.95 5.78 8.82
N HIS A 179 18.22 6.84 8.47
CA HIS A 179 17.10 7.37 9.25
C HIS A 179 15.75 6.73 8.92
N ALA A 180 15.69 5.81 7.95
CA ALA A 180 14.44 5.11 7.61
C ALA A 180 13.94 4.34 8.85
N CYS A 181 12.61 4.36 9.04
CA CYS A 181 11.97 3.74 10.21
C CYS A 181 12.28 2.24 10.25
N PRO A 182 12.91 1.74 11.32
CA PRO A 182 13.17 0.31 11.46
C PRO A 182 11.86 -0.45 11.69
N GLY A 183 11.90 -1.77 11.45
CA GLY A 183 10.81 -2.65 11.83
C GLY A 183 10.69 -2.80 13.36
N LYS A 184 9.57 -3.36 13.81
CA LYS A 184 9.35 -3.71 15.24
C LYS A 184 10.42 -4.69 15.78
N ASN A 185 11.03 -5.46 14.90
CA ASN A 185 12.15 -6.34 15.19
C ASN A 185 13.50 -5.59 15.39
N GLY A 186 13.51 -4.26 15.30
CA GLY A 186 14.71 -3.43 15.43
C GLY A 186 15.64 -3.46 14.21
N LEU A 187 15.28 -4.19 13.16
CA LEU A 187 16.10 -4.27 11.94
C LEU A 187 15.84 -3.07 11.02
N PRO A 188 16.85 -2.65 10.23
CA PRO A 188 16.68 -1.55 9.25
C PRO A 188 15.50 -1.78 8.30
N ALA A 189 15.02 -0.74 7.66
CA ALA A 189 14.01 -0.87 6.61
C ALA A 189 14.56 -1.66 5.41
N VAL A 190 13.66 -2.33 4.67
CA VAL A 190 14.03 -3.01 3.43
C VAL A 190 14.57 -2.03 2.40
N GLN A 191 15.46 -2.52 1.55
CA GLN A 191 16.13 -1.75 0.50
C GLN A 191 15.17 -1.01 -0.41
N TRP A 192 15.60 0.13 -0.93
CA TRP A 192 14.97 0.79 -2.06
C TRP A 192 15.32 0.06 -3.35
N LEU A 193 14.35 -0.07 -4.25
CA LEU A 193 14.47 -0.88 -5.45
C LEU A 193 14.10 -0.09 -6.69
N TYR A 194 14.82 -0.35 -7.77
CA TYR A 194 14.39 -0.10 -9.14
C TYR A 194 13.98 -1.44 -9.76
N LEU A 195 12.72 -1.55 -10.16
CA LEU A 195 12.10 -2.73 -10.74
C LEU A 195 11.59 -2.38 -12.14
N GLN A 196 11.75 -3.29 -13.09
CA GLN A 196 11.29 -3.08 -14.46
C GLN A 196 10.67 -4.35 -15.02
N HIS A 197 9.67 -4.20 -15.88
CA HIS A 197 9.08 -5.32 -16.61
C HIS A 197 10.14 -6.02 -17.45
N ARG A 198 10.17 -7.35 -17.40
CA ARG A 198 11.05 -8.22 -18.19
C ARG A 198 10.28 -9.34 -18.88
N THR A 199 9.38 -9.97 -18.15
CA THR A 199 8.59 -11.13 -18.62
C THR A 199 7.21 -11.09 -17.98
N GLY A 200 6.26 -11.84 -18.54
CA GLY A 200 4.90 -11.92 -18.02
C GLY A 200 4.02 -10.78 -18.51
N ILE A 201 3.10 -10.35 -17.66
CA ILE A 201 2.09 -9.36 -18.01
C ILE A 201 2.60 -7.94 -17.77
N THR A 202 2.38 -7.04 -18.76
CA THR A 202 2.37 -5.60 -18.58
C THR A 202 1.23 -5.01 -19.38
N GLN A 203 0.40 -4.19 -18.74
CA GLN A 203 -0.76 -3.54 -19.35
C GLN A 203 -1.11 -2.24 -18.65
N GLY A 204 -1.91 -1.40 -19.31
CA GLY A 204 -2.33 -0.10 -18.77
C GLY A 204 -1.23 0.95 -18.74
N GLY A 205 -0.17 0.79 -19.55
CA GLY A 205 0.88 1.79 -19.72
C GLY A 205 1.82 1.92 -18.51
N ILE A 206 2.00 0.87 -17.73
CA ILE A 206 2.95 0.81 -16.60
C ILE A 206 3.92 -0.35 -16.80
N ASP A 207 5.22 -0.11 -16.62
CA ASP A 207 6.27 -1.12 -16.83
C ASP A 207 7.43 -1.00 -15.83
N THR A 208 7.43 0.04 -15.02
CA THR A 208 8.55 0.37 -14.13
C THR A 208 8.02 0.76 -12.75
N VAL A 209 8.64 0.23 -11.70
CA VAL A 209 8.24 0.50 -10.31
C VAL A 209 9.48 0.79 -9.48
N TYR A 210 9.46 1.90 -8.76
CA TYR A 210 10.42 2.17 -7.70
C TYR A 210 9.77 1.91 -6.34
N ARG A 211 10.40 1.07 -5.52
CA ARG A 211 10.10 0.96 -4.09
C ARG A 211 11.03 1.89 -3.34
N VAL A 212 10.50 2.92 -2.73
CA VAL A 212 11.25 3.94 -1.98
C VAL A 212 10.52 4.28 -0.68
N GLU A 213 11.12 5.12 0.15
CA GLU A 213 10.52 5.55 1.44
C GLU A 213 10.01 4.35 2.24
N THR A 214 10.86 3.35 2.40
CA THR A 214 10.54 2.11 3.08
C THR A 214 10.59 2.25 4.59
N ALA A 215 9.73 1.50 5.29
CA ALA A 215 9.71 1.36 6.73
C ALA A 215 9.54 -0.12 7.10
N GLY A 216 10.40 -0.65 7.97
CA GLY A 216 10.39 -2.03 8.43
C GLY A 216 10.65 -3.06 7.33
N GLY A 217 10.16 -4.26 7.53
CA GLY A 217 10.14 -5.34 6.55
C GLY A 217 11.41 -6.19 6.46
N ASN A 218 12.53 -5.80 7.07
CA ASN A 218 13.77 -6.54 6.89
C ASN A 218 13.84 -7.82 7.73
N LYS A 219 14.64 -8.77 7.26
CA LYS A 219 14.85 -10.08 7.86
C LYS A 219 16.11 -10.12 8.75
N ALA A 220 16.18 -11.11 9.64
CA ALA A 220 17.40 -11.42 10.34
C ALA A 220 18.56 -11.74 9.37
N ALA A 221 19.79 -11.52 9.80
CA ALA A 221 20.97 -11.79 8.99
C ALA A 221 21.12 -13.29 8.68
N THR A 222 20.76 -14.15 9.64
CA THR A 222 20.89 -15.61 9.55
C THR A 222 19.62 -16.31 9.98
N CYS A 223 19.54 -17.60 9.69
CA CYS A 223 18.43 -18.49 10.11
C CYS A 223 18.54 -18.98 11.57
N LYS A 224 19.56 -18.58 12.32
CA LYS A 224 19.73 -19.00 13.72
C LYS A 224 18.53 -18.55 14.57
N GLY A 225 17.84 -19.52 15.16
CA GLY A 225 16.69 -19.28 16.02
C GLY A 225 15.43 -18.79 15.28
N MET A 226 15.46 -18.77 13.94
CA MET A 226 14.30 -18.37 13.15
C MET A 226 13.38 -19.56 12.86
N PRO A 227 12.05 -19.33 12.76
CA PRO A 227 11.13 -20.38 12.31
C PRO A 227 11.34 -20.73 10.84
N ALA A 228 10.75 -21.84 10.40
CA ALA A 228 10.84 -22.27 9.00
C ALA A 228 10.25 -21.24 8.00
N SER A 229 9.23 -20.49 8.42
CA SER A 229 8.66 -19.37 7.68
C SER A 229 8.11 -18.31 8.62
N TRP A 230 8.18 -17.05 8.21
CA TRP A 230 7.59 -15.92 8.97
C TRP A 230 7.35 -14.72 8.07
N GLU A 231 6.60 -13.79 8.59
CA GLU A 231 6.30 -12.52 7.95
C GLU A 231 6.82 -11.35 8.77
N VAL A 232 7.26 -10.31 8.09
CA VAL A 232 7.68 -9.05 8.72
C VAL A 232 6.86 -7.92 8.13
N LYS A 233 6.13 -7.19 8.97
CA LYS A 233 5.35 -6.02 8.54
C LYS A 233 6.24 -4.96 7.94
N TYR A 234 5.74 -4.33 6.88
CA TYR A 234 6.40 -3.19 6.23
C TYR A 234 5.38 -2.22 5.66
N ALA A 235 5.85 -0.99 5.44
CA ALA A 235 5.22 -0.03 4.56
C ALA A 235 6.26 0.54 3.59
N ALA A 236 5.83 0.86 2.38
CA ALA A 236 6.71 1.42 1.36
C ALA A 236 5.91 2.26 0.37
N GLN A 237 6.52 3.25 -0.22
CA GLN A 237 5.94 3.92 -1.38
C GLN A 237 6.40 3.23 -2.66
N TYR A 238 5.43 3.01 -3.55
CA TYR A 238 5.67 2.52 -4.88
C TYR A 238 5.34 3.62 -5.88
N TRP A 239 6.38 4.11 -6.54
CA TRP A 239 6.30 5.10 -7.61
C TRP A 239 6.30 4.35 -8.92
N VAL A 240 5.16 4.35 -9.60
CA VAL A 240 4.88 3.51 -10.78
C VAL A 240 4.92 4.36 -12.03
N TYR A 241 5.75 3.96 -12.95
CA TYR A 241 6.02 4.68 -14.19
C TYR A 241 5.67 3.84 -15.42
N GLY A 242 5.58 4.51 -16.54
CA GLY A 242 5.52 3.94 -17.85
C GLY A 242 6.19 4.85 -18.87
N PRO A 243 6.22 4.47 -20.15
CA PRO A 243 6.84 5.27 -21.20
C PRO A 243 6.15 6.65 -21.31
N LYS A 244 6.92 7.67 -21.70
CA LYS A 244 6.37 8.97 -22.09
C LYS A 244 5.43 8.79 -23.28
N GLN A 245 4.25 9.40 -23.19
CA GLN A 245 3.27 9.48 -24.27
C GLN A 245 3.40 10.82 -24.98
#